data_bfd43f89829ef0b50bf7fc344542a539
#
_entry.id   bfd43f89829ef0b50bf7fc344542a539
#
_cell.length_a   1.000
_cell.length_b   1.000
_cell.length_c   1.000
_cell.angle_alpha   90.00
_cell.angle_beta   90.00
_cell.angle_gamma   90.00
#
_symmetry.space_group_name_H-M   'P 1'
#
loop_
_entity.id
_entity.type
_entity.pdbx_description
1 polymer ?
#
loop_
_entity_poly.entity_id
_entity_poly.type
_entity_poly.pdbx_seq_one_letter_code
_entity_poly.pdbx_strand_id
1 'polypeptide(L)'
;IAGRHVPRCYSMASAPALDDGLRVTVKRVAQGRGSNWVCDHLQAGDTVEVLPPSGVFTPRSLDGDFLLLAGGSGITPVFSILRSALAAGQGRITLIYANRDDRSVIFRQELNALAGAHPQRLTVIHWLDSVQGVPSVAQLAELAMPFRKGQAFICGPGPFMDACVAALQGIE
;
A
#
# COMPACT_ATOMS: atom_id res chain seq x y z
N ILE A 1 -4.38 -17.06 20.00
CA ILE A 1 -5.03 -18.11 19.19
C ILE A 1 -4.78 -19.44 19.90
N ALA A 2 -5.84 -20.18 20.23
CA ALA A 2 -5.74 -21.45 20.96
C ALA A 2 -4.89 -21.37 22.23
N GLY A 3 -5.08 -20.33 23.06
CA GLY A 3 -4.34 -20.13 24.31
C GLY A 3 -2.87 -19.73 24.16
N ARG A 4 -2.42 -19.39 22.95
CA ARG A 4 -1.05 -18.93 22.68
C ARG A 4 -1.03 -17.55 22.09
N HIS A 5 -0.09 -16.71 22.53
CA HIS A 5 0.22 -15.45 21.86
C HIS A 5 0.87 -15.74 20.51
N VAL A 6 0.31 -15.17 19.44
CA VAL A 6 0.79 -15.36 18.07
C VAL A 6 1.00 -13.98 17.47
N PRO A 7 2.20 -13.38 17.61
CA PRO A 7 2.47 -12.06 17.08
C PRO A 7 2.37 -12.05 15.55
N ARG A 8 1.79 -10.98 15.01
CA ARG A 8 1.69 -10.71 13.59
C ARG A 8 1.93 -9.22 13.35
N CYS A 9 2.64 -8.91 12.29
CA CYS A 9 2.88 -7.54 11.89
C CYS A 9 1.83 -7.12 10.85
N TYR A 10 1.22 -5.97 11.08
CA TYR A 10 0.33 -5.30 10.14
C TYR A 10 0.75 -3.85 10.01
N SER A 11 0.91 -3.38 8.77
CA SER A 11 1.27 -1.99 8.52
C SER A 11 0.09 -1.07 8.80
N MET A 12 0.40 0.13 9.29
CA MET A 12 -0.61 1.18 9.47
C MET A 12 -1.16 1.62 8.12
N ALA A 13 -2.48 1.72 8.02
CA ALA A 13 -3.19 2.34 6.91
C ALA A 13 -3.72 3.74 7.27
N SER A 14 -3.66 4.10 8.57
CA SER A 14 -3.95 5.45 9.05
C SER A 14 -2.83 6.42 8.73
N ALA A 15 -3.18 7.69 8.51
CA ALA A 15 -2.25 8.80 8.31
C ALA A 15 -2.22 9.65 9.60
N PRO A 16 -1.07 9.81 10.27
CA PRO A 16 -1.01 10.41 11.62
C PRO A 16 -1.61 11.82 11.72
N ALA A 17 -1.50 12.63 10.67
CA ALA A 17 -2.03 13.99 10.66
C ALA A 17 -3.52 14.09 10.29
N LEU A 18 -4.16 12.99 9.92
CA LEU A 18 -5.54 12.96 9.41
C LEU A 18 -6.47 12.06 10.22
N ASP A 19 -5.95 11.10 10.94
CA ASP A 19 -6.73 10.09 11.65
C ASP A 19 -6.45 10.19 13.16
N ASP A 20 -7.50 10.18 13.97
CA ASP A 20 -7.41 10.25 15.45
C ASP A 20 -6.93 8.94 16.09
N GLY A 21 -6.85 7.86 15.31
CA GLY A 21 -6.50 6.53 15.80
C GLY A 21 -5.65 5.72 14.83
N LEU A 22 -5.08 4.63 15.34
CA LEU A 22 -4.32 3.69 14.57
C LEU A 22 -5.28 2.76 13.81
N ARG A 23 -5.08 2.63 12.50
CA ARG A 23 -5.86 1.72 11.65
C ARG A 23 -4.93 0.76 10.91
N VAL A 24 -5.22 -0.51 11.01
CA VAL A 24 -4.64 -1.56 10.18
C VAL A 24 -5.73 -2.17 9.31
N THR A 25 -5.36 -2.69 8.15
CA THR A 25 -6.27 -3.42 7.27
C THR A 25 -5.75 -4.83 7.08
N VAL A 26 -6.55 -5.82 7.46
CA VAL A 26 -6.16 -7.22 7.44
C VAL A 26 -6.82 -7.92 6.26
N LYS A 27 -6.00 -8.36 5.30
CA LYS A 27 -6.45 -9.20 4.21
C LYS A 27 -6.43 -10.66 4.65
N ARG A 28 -7.55 -11.36 4.46
CA ARG A 28 -7.65 -12.81 4.69
C ARG A 28 -6.71 -13.55 3.73
N VAL A 29 -5.84 -14.37 4.27
CA VAL A 29 -4.90 -15.21 3.51
C VAL A 29 -5.38 -16.66 3.57
N ALA A 30 -5.37 -17.36 2.45
CA ALA A 30 -5.72 -18.78 2.42
C ALA A 30 -4.82 -19.55 3.42
N GLN A 31 -5.45 -20.32 4.32
CA GLN A 31 -4.80 -21.07 5.41
C GLN A 31 -4.01 -20.20 6.41
N GLY A 32 -4.12 -18.89 6.36
CA GLY A 32 -3.46 -17.96 7.28
C GLY A 32 -4.08 -17.99 8.67
N ARG A 33 -3.35 -18.46 9.70
CA ARG A 33 -3.87 -18.58 11.08
C ARG A 33 -4.24 -17.22 11.67
N GLY A 34 -3.36 -16.21 11.55
CA GLY A 34 -3.57 -14.90 12.16
C GLY A 34 -4.66 -14.10 11.44
N SER A 35 -4.54 -13.95 10.12
CA SER A 35 -5.51 -13.17 9.33
C SER A 35 -6.92 -13.74 9.39
N ASN A 36 -7.07 -15.06 9.32
CA ASN A 36 -8.38 -15.69 9.43
C ASN A 36 -8.96 -15.50 10.84
N TRP A 37 -8.15 -15.71 11.89
CA TRP A 37 -8.61 -15.51 13.25
C TRP A 37 -9.09 -14.06 13.49
N VAL A 38 -8.32 -13.07 13.05
CA VAL A 38 -8.71 -11.65 13.16
C VAL A 38 -10.03 -11.39 12.44
N CYS A 39 -10.15 -11.87 11.18
CA CYS A 39 -11.35 -11.63 10.38
C CYS A 39 -12.59 -12.41 10.87
N ASP A 40 -12.41 -13.49 11.64
CA ASP A 40 -13.51 -14.34 12.12
C ASP A 40 -13.99 -13.96 13.54
N HIS A 41 -13.11 -13.39 14.36
CA HIS A 41 -13.37 -13.25 15.79
C HIS A 41 -13.39 -11.81 16.30
N LEU A 42 -12.60 -10.89 15.71
CA LEU A 42 -12.58 -9.51 16.22
C LEU A 42 -13.81 -8.72 15.78
N GLN A 43 -14.41 -8.05 16.74
CA GLN A 43 -15.58 -7.19 16.56
C GLN A 43 -15.31 -5.80 17.17
N ALA A 44 -16.16 -4.84 16.79
CA ALA A 44 -16.10 -3.50 17.37
C ALA A 44 -16.34 -3.58 18.88
N GLY A 45 -15.47 -2.94 19.66
CA GLY A 45 -15.47 -2.97 21.12
C GLY A 45 -14.53 -4.00 21.74
N ASP A 46 -14.00 -4.94 20.96
CA ASP A 46 -13.01 -5.88 21.47
C ASP A 46 -11.68 -5.18 21.80
N THR A 47 -11.01 -5.69 22.82
CA THR A 47 -9.66 -5.25 23.21
C THR A 47 -8.63 -6.19 22.64
N VAL A 48 -7.60 -5.63 22.00
CA VAL A 48 -6.44 -6.37 21.50
C VAL A 48 -5.17 -5.83 22.12
N GLU A 49 -4.25 -6.71 22.46
CA GLU A 49 -2.93 -6.34 22.94
C GLU A 49 -2.01 -6.14 21.74
N VAL A 50 -1.35 -4.99 21.66
CA VAL A 50 -0.44 -4.63 20.56
C VAL A 50 0.86 -4.07 21.12
N LEU A 51 1.95 -4.27 20.37
CA LEU A 51 3.21 -3.56 20.61
C LEU A 51 3.12 -2.15 20.01
N PRO A 52 3.89 -1.17 20.54
CA PRO A 52 3.98 0.15 19.93
C PRO A 52 4.36 0.04 18.45
N PRO A 53 3.78 0.89 17.58
CA PRO A 53 4.16 0.92 16.17
C PRO A 53 5.66 1.18 16.02
N SER A 54 6.30 0.41 15.13
CA SER A 54 7.73 0.54 14.84
C SER A 54 8.01 0.22 13.38
N GLY A 55 9.15 0.67 12.86
CA GLY A 55 9.59 0.39 11.49
C GLY A 55 10.21 1.61 10.83
N VAL A 56 10.74 1.38 9.63
CA VAL A 56 11.49 2.39 8.85
C VAL A 56 10.86 2.68 7.48
N PHE A 57 9.71 2.08 7.18
CA PHE A 57 9.00 2.30 5.92
C PHE A 57 8.20 3.61 5.98
N THR A 58 8.93 4.71 6.12
CA THR A 58 8.39 6.06 6.22
C THR A 58 9.26 7.02 5.41
N PRO A 59 8.67 7.99 4.69
CA PRO A 59 9.44 9.02 4.01
C PRO A 59 10.13 9.94 5.03
N ARG A 60 11.32 10.43 4.67
CA ARG A 60 12.04 11.43 5.48
C ARG A 60 11.41 12.81 5.41
N SER A 61 10.77 13.11 4.29
CA SER A 61 9.98 14.32 4.04
C SER A 61 8.73 13.95 3.27
N LEU A 62 7.65 14.64 3.52
CA LEU A 62 6.40 14.52 2.75
C LEU A 62 6.35 15.49 1.56
N ASP A 63 7.34 16.37 1.45
CA ASP A 63 7.52 17.22 0.28
C ASP A 63 8.24 16.48 -0.84
N GLY A 64 7.97 16.88 -2.08
CA GLY A 64 8.51 16.26 -3.28
C GLY A 64 7.57 15.24 -3.91
N ASP A 65 7.98 14.77 -5.09
CA ASP A 65 7.19 13.81 -5.85
C ASP A 65 7.39 12.38 -5.31
N PHE A 66 6.32 11.57 -5.36
CA PHE A 66 6.34 10.17 -4.92
C PHE A 66 5.99 9.23 -6.08
N LEU A 67 6.73 8.14 -6.16
CA LEU A 67 6.41 6.97 -6.96
C LEU A 67 6.11 5.79 -6.02
N LEU A 68 4.85 5.44 -5.90
CA LEU A 68 4.36 4.42 -5.00
C LEU A 68 3.98 3.17 -5.80
N LEU A 69 4.57 2.02 -5.45
CA LEU A 69 4.28 0.75 -6.11
C LEU A 69 3.71 -0.22 -5.07
N ALA A 70 2.47 -0.62 -5.25
CA ALA A 70 1.77 -1.50 -4.31
C ALA A 70 1.27 -2.77 -5.00
N GLY A 71 1.43 -3.92 -4.34
CA GLY A 71 0.87 -5.19 -4.76
C GLY A 71 -0.11 -5.73 -3.71
N GLY A 72 -1.38 -5.90 -4.06
CA GLY A 72 -2.40 -6.46 -3.17
C GLY A 72 -2.47 -5.75 -1.82
N SER A 73 -2.27 -6.48 -0.70
CA SER A 73 -2.30 -5.89 0.65
C SER A 73 -1.10 -4.99 0.97
N GLY A 74 -0.07 -4.96 0.13
CA GLY A 74 1.02 -3.97 0.24
C GLY A 74 0.57 -2.53 0.10
N ILE A 75 -0.66 -2.30 -0.35
CA ILE A 75 -1.28 -0.97 -0.36
C ILE A 75 -1.38 -0.35 1.04
N THR A 76 -1.42 -1.12 2.13
CA THR A 76 -1.71 -0.58 3.46
C THR A 76 -0.72 0.49 3.92
N PRO A 77 0.61 0.25 3.96
CA PRO A 77 1.55 1.31 4.31
C PRO A 77 1.68 2.38 3.21
N VAL A 78 1.53 1.99 1.95
CA VAL A 78 1.57 2.91 0.82
C VAL A 78 0.42 3.91 0.89
N PHE A 79 -0.78 3.48 1.26
CA PHE A 79 -1.96 4.33 1.44
C PHE A 79 -1.78 5.36 2.57
N SER A 80 -1.13 4.95 3.67
CA SER A 80 -0.74 5.88 4.75
C SER A 80 0.19 6.99 4.24
N ILE A 81 1.25 6.63 3.50
CA ILE A 81 2.19 7.58 2.89
C ILE A 81 1.47 8.51 1.90
N LEU A 82 0.65 7.94 1.00
CA LEU A 82 -0.11 8.69 0.00
C LEU A 82 -0.99 9.76 0.64
N ARG A 83 -1.79 9.38 1.63
CA ARG A 83 -2.66 10.32 2.35
C ARG A 83 -1.87 11.40 3.09
N SER A 84 -0.80 11.02 3.75
CA SER A 84 0.06 11.95 4.48
C SER A 84 0.73 12.96 3.53
N ALA A 85 1.23 12.49 2.37
CA ALA A 85 1.86 13.36 1.37
C ALA A 85 0.86 14.27 0.66
N LEU A 86 -0.39 13.82 0.43
CA LEU A 86 -1.45 14.70 -0.08
C LEU A 86 -1.81 15.81 0.90
N ALA A 87 -1.83 15.51 2.20
CA ALA A 87 -2.24 16.46 3.24
C ALA A 87 -1.14 17.47 3.60
N ALA A 88 0.11 17.03 3.71
CA ALA A 88 1.19 17.86 4.24
C ALA A 88 2.17 18.37 3.17
N GLY A 89 2.33 17.65 2.05
CA GLY A 89 3.23 18.02 0.96
C GLY A 89 2.54 18.74 -0.19
N GLN A 90 3.33 19.13 -1.20
CA GLN A 90 2.86 19.80 -2.42
C GLN A 90 3.21 19.03 -3.70
N GLY A 91 4.03 17.97 -3.60
CA GLY A 91 4.49 17.18 -4.73
C GLY A 91 3.39 16.35 -5.40
N ARG A 92 3.73 15.81 -6.57
CA ARG A 92 2.87 14.87 -7.30
C ARG A 92 3.10 13.45 -6.80
N ILE A 93 2.05 12.69 -6.79
CA ILE A 93 2.05 11.31 -6.32
C ILE A 93 1.54 10.41 -7.44
N THR A 94 2.33 9.44 -7.83
CA THR A 94 1.89 8.39 -8.75
C THR A 94 1.86 7.07 -8.00
N LEU A 95 0.70 6.43 -7.99
CA LEU A 95 0.49 5.10 -7.45
C LEU A 95 0.29 4.10 -8.59
N ILE A 96 1.20 3.14 -8.72
CA ILE A 96 1.03 1.94 -9.54
C ILE A 96 0.59 0.82 -8.62
N TYR A 97 -0.65 0.33 -8.81
CA TYR A 97 -1.26 -0.61 -7.89
C TYR A 97 -1.70 -1.89 -8.60
N ALA A 98 -0.94 -2.96 -8.37
CA ALA A 98 -1.17 -4.28 -8.94
C ALA A 98 -2.08 -5.14 -8.05
N ASN A 99 -3.08 -5.77 -8.65
CA ASN A 99 -4.00 -6.70 -8.02
C ASN A 99 -4.34 -7.83 -8.96
N ARG A 100 -4.78 -8.97 -8.41
CA ARG A 100 -5.24 -10.10 -9.21
C ARG A 100 -6.43 -9.73 -10.11
N ASP A 101 -7.40 -9.02 -9.54
CA ASP A 101 -8.64 -8.58 -10.20
C ASP A 101 -9.19 -7.32 -9.53
N ASP A 102 -10.25 -6.74 -10.09
CA ASP A 102 -10.88 -5.52 -9.58
C ASP A 102 -11.51 -5.67 -8.19
N ARG A 103 -12.00 -6.88 -7.85
CA ARG A 103 -12.59 -7.20 -6.55
C ARG A 103 -11.54 -7.27 -5.45
N SER A 104 -10.30 -7.50 -5.82
CA SER A 104 -9.17 -7.57 -4.89
C SER A 104 -8.59 -6.20 -4.50
N VAL A 105 -9.05 -5.11 -5.12
CA VAL A 105 -8.57 -3.75 -4.89
C VAL A 105 -9.02 -3.24 -3.53
N ILE A 106 -8.09 -3.15 -2.58
CA ILE A 106 -8.31 -2.58 -1.25
C ILE A 106 -8.31 -1.05 -1.36
N PHE A 107 -9.14 -0.35 -0.60
CA PHE A 107 -9.31 1.12 -0.63
C PHE A 107 -9.76 1.69 -1.98
N ARG A 108 -10.49 0.91 -2.78
CA ARG A 108 -10.92 1.34 -4.12
C ARG A 108 -11.71 2.65 -4.09
N GLN A 109 -12.68 2.75 -3.19
CA GLN A 109 -13.54 3.94 -3.08
C GLN A 109 -12.75 5.15 -2.60
N GLU A 110 -11.91 4.95 -1.60
CA GLU A 110 -11.06 6.00 -1.03
C GLU A 110 -10.03 6.50 -2.06
N LEU A 111 -9.40 5.60 -2.82
CA LEU A 111 -8.46 5.97 -3.88
C LEU A 111 -9.15 6.78 -4.99
N ASN A 112 -10.35 6.37 -5.41
CA ASN A 112 -11.13 7.10 -6.39
C ASN A 112 -11.52 8.51 -5.88
N ALA A 113 -11.96 8.61 -4.63
CA ALA A 113 -12.29 9.89 -4.01
C ALA A 113 -11.08 10.82 -3.91
N LEU A 114 -9.92 10.29 -3.50
CA LEU A 114 -8.68 11.04 -3.42
C LEU A 114 -8.19 11.51 -4.80
N ALA A 115 -8.25 10.66 -5.82
CA ALA A 115 -7.88 11.02 -7.18
C ALA A 115 -8.80 12.12 -7.75
N GLY A 116 -10.09 12.03 -7.47
CA GLY A 116 -11.07 13.06 -7.84
C GLY A 116 -10.86 14.39 -7.12
N ALA A 117 -10.47 14.35 -5.84
CA ALA A 117 -10.18 15.55 -5.04
C ALA A 117 -8.82 16.19 -5.39
N HIS A 118 -7.86 15.42 -5.89
CA HIS A 118 -6.50 15.88 -6.20
C HIS A 118 -6.07 15.57 -7.63
N PRO A 119 -6.84 15.94 -8.69
CA PRO A 119 -6.59 15.50 -10.06
C PRO A 119 -5.25 15.99 -10.65
N GLN A 120 -4.70 17.08 -10.11
CA GLN A 120 -3.40 17.62 -10.54
C GLN A 120 -2.21 17.01 -9.80
N ARG A 121 -2.45 16.31 -8.71
CA ARG A 121 -1.41 15.81 -7.81
C ARG A 121 -1.38 14.30 -7.67
N LEU A 122 -2.51 13.61 -7.81
CA LEU A 122 -2.59 12.16 -7.65
C LEU A 122 -2.98 11.47 -8.96
N THR A 123 -2.09 10.60 -9.42
CA THR A 123 -2.36 9.66 -10.51
C THR A 123 -2.39 8.24 -9.94
N VAL A 124 -3.48 7.51 -10.17
CA VAL A 124 -3.61 6.10 -9.78
C VAL A 124 -3.68 5.24 -11.03
N ILE A 125 -2.72 4.34 -11.19
CA ILE A 125 -2.64 3.38 -12.28
C ILE A 125 -2.92 1.99 -11.70
N HIS A 126 -4.05 1.40 -12.09
CA HIS A 126 -4.37 0.02 -11.71
C HIS A 126 -3.81 -0.96 -12.73
N TRP A 127 -3.12 -1.99 -12.23
CA TRP A 127 -2.73 -3.17 -12.99
C TRP A 127 -3.55 -4.36 -12.49
N LEU A 128 -4.28 -5.01 -13.39
CA LEU A 128 -5.11 -6.17 -13.05
C LEU A 128 -4.60 -7.42 -13.77
N ASP A 129 -4.08 -8.37 -13.01
CA ASP A 129 -3.52 -9.61 -13.55
C ASP A 129 -4.54 -10.40 -14.38
N SER A 130 -5.83 -10.33 -14.03
CA SER A 130 -6.92 -10.96 -14.76
C SER A 130 -7.15 -10.40 -16.17
N VAL A 131 -6.62 -9.20 -16.45
CA VAL A 131 -6.76 -8.51 -17.75
C VAL A 131 -5.44 -8.47 -18.49
N GLN A 132 -4.34 -8.19 -17.79
CA GLN A 132 -3.05 -7.85 -18.38
C GLN A 132 -1.97 -8.92 -18.12
N GLY A 133 -2.30 -9.98 -17.34
CA GLY A 133 -1.32 -10.92 -16.80
C GLY A 133 -0.50 -10.31 -15.66
N VAL A 134 0.40 -11.10 -15.08
CA VAL A 134 1.31 -10.60 -14.03
C VAL A 134 2.31 -9.63 -14.67
N PRO A 135 2.51 -8.43 -14.07
CA PRO A 135 3.36 -7.41 -14.66
C PRO A 135 4.82 -7.88 -14.75
N SER A 136 5.41 -7.75 -15.93
CA SER A 136 6.83 -8.00 -16.15
C SER A 136 7.69 -6.82 -15.70
N VAL A 137 9.00 -7.05 -15.52
CA VAL A 137 9.98 -5.98 -15.21
C VAL A 137 9.93 -4.86 -16.25
N ALA A 138 9.86 -5.21 -17.55
CA ALA A 138 9.82 -4.24 -18.64
C ALA A 138 8.55 -3.35 -18.56
N GLN A 139 7.38 -3.95 -18.33
CA GLN A 139 6.12 -3.22 -18.20
C GLN A 139 6.12 -2.30 -16.97
N LEU A 140 6.65 -2.77 -15.84
CA LEU A 140 6.80 -1.93 -14.65
C LEU A 140 7.78 -0.76 -14.89
N ALA A 141 8.88 -0.99 -15.62
CA ALA A 141 9.83 0.05 -16.01
C ALA A 141 9.17 1.11 -16.91
N GLU A 142 8.42 0.70 -17.91
CA GLU A 142 7.69 1.62 -18.81
C GLU A 142 6.69 2.48 -18.03
N LEU A 143 5.92 1.87 -17.12
CA LEU A 143 4.95 2.58 -16.28
C LEU A 143 5.63 3.55 -15.30
N ALA A 144 6.78 3.18 -14.74
CA ALA A 144 7.50 3.98 -13.75
C ALA A 144 8.35 5.09 -14.37
N MET A 145 8.81 4.92 -15.61
CA MET A 145 9.74 5.82 -16.31
C MET A 145 9.36 7.31 -16.21
N PRO A 146 8.10 7.74 -16.46
CA PRO A 146 7.73 9.15 -16.38
C PRO A 146 7.88 9.75 -14.98
N PHE A 147 7.92 8.91 -13.94
CA PHE A 147 7.85 9.29 -12.53
C PHE A 147 9.13 8.92 -11.75
N ARG A 148 10.17 8.46 -12.42
CA ARG A 148 11.40 7.92 -11.82
C ARG A 148 12.14 8.86 -10.89
N LYS A 149 11.90 10.17 -10.98
CA LYS A 149 12.52 11.18 -10.09
C LYS A 149 11.83 11.30 -8.73
N GLY A 150 10.67 10.70 -8.55
CA GLY A 150 9.97 10.68 -7.28
C GLY A 150 10.63 9.76 -6.26
N GLN A 151 10.38 10.02 -4.97
CA GLN A 151 10.77 9.07 -3.92
C GLN A 151 9.98 7.77 -4.11
N ALA A 152 10.69 6.65 -4.31
CA ALA A 152 10.05 5.36 -4.55
C ALA A 152 9.78 4.60 -3.25
N PHE A 153 8.53 4.09 -3.10
CA PHE A 153 8.15 3.18 -2.03
C PHE A 153 7.46 1.96 -2.64
N ILE A 154 7.97 0.78 -2.32
CA ILE A 154 7.50 -0.49 -2.88
C ILE A 154 7.03 -1.39 -1.75
N CYS A 155 5.80 -1.90 -1.83
CA CYS A 155 5.29 -2.89 -0.89
C CYS A 155 4.32 -3.87 -1.58
N GLY A 156 4.51 -5.16 -1.33
CA GLY A 156 3.68 -6.21 -1.92
C GLY A 156 4.28 -7.59 -1.72
N PRO A 157 3.81 -8.61 -2.44
CA PRO A 157 4.44 -9.92 -2.46
C PRO A 157 5.90 -9.86 -2.93
N GLY A 158 6.76 -10.75 -2.39
CA GLY A 158 8.19 -10.78 -2.72
C GLY A 158 8.49 -10.68 -4.21
N PRO A 159 7.94 -11.57 -5.07
CA PRO A 159 8.19 -11.51 -6.51
C PRO A 159 7.79 -10.18 -7.17
N PHE A 160 6.72 -9.53 -6.69
CA PHE A 160 6.32 -8.22 -7.18
C PHE A 160 7.34 -7.14 -6.76
N MET A 161 7.79 -7.16 -5.51
CA MET A 161 8.79 -6.21 -5.01
C MET A 161 10.11 -6.37 -5.77
N ASP A 162 10.56 -7.60 -6.00
CA ASP A 162 11.78 -7.88 -6.76
C ASP A 162 11.69 -7.36 -8.20
N ALA A 163 10.54 -7.56 -8.86
CA ALA A 163 10.30 -7.04 -10.20
C ALA A 163 10.28 -5.51 -10.23
N CYS A 164 9.68 -4.85 -9.23
CA CYS A 164 9.69 -3.39 -9.11
C CYS A 164 11.10 -2.84 -8.90
N VAL A 165 11.89 -3.46 -8.03
CA VAL A 165 13.29 -3.05 -7.80
C VAL A 165 14.10 -3.17 -9.09
N ALA A 166 14.01 -4.31 -9.79
CA ALA A 166 14.69 -4.51 -11.06
C ALA A 166 14.26 -3.49 -12.12
N ALA A 167 12.96 -3.16 -12.17
CA ALA A 167 12.42 -2.17 -13.10
C ALA A 167 13.00 -0.77 -12.82
N LEU A 168 13.06 -0.35 -11.56
CA LEU A 168 13.57 0.98 -11.19
C LEU A 168 15.07 1.09 -11.42
N GLN A 169 15.86 0.05 -11.11
CA GLN A 169 17.30 0.01 -11.40
C GLN A 169 17.61 0.13 -12.90
N GLY A 170 16.71 -0.35 -13.76
CA GLY A 170 16.88 -0.25 -15.22
C GLY A 170 16.53 1.10 -15.84
N ILE A 171 15.97 2.04 -15.06
CA ILE A 171 15.52 3.36 -15.54
C ILE A 171 16.15 4.55 -14.80
N GLU A 172 17.15 4.29 -13.94
CA GLU A 172 17.94 5.31 -13.24
C GLU A 172 18.77 6.20 -14.19
#